data_9ada7f0bd11eced382820bda93534cd5
#
_entry.id   9ada7f0bd11eced382820bda93534cd5
#
_cell.length_a   1.000
_cell.length_b   1.000
_cell.length_c   1.000
_cell.angle_alpha   90.00
_cell.angle_beta   90.00
_cell.angle_gamma   90.00
#
_symmetry.space_group_name_H-M   'P 1'
#
loop_
_entity.id
_entity.type
_entity.pdbx_description
1 polymer ?
#
loop_
_entity_poly.entity_id
_entity_poly.type
_entity_poly.pdbx_seq_one_letter_code
_entity_poly.pdbx_strand_id
1 'polypeptide(L)'
;MSSIYSNDWDHYLNEIQSNTEIKDKRKKQLIKSVTALRKNLGEDWLSKSKDANHPILWSIRTIHGGSTDNLISIWGDSLSTLEGLPSFDKILDRIKKTNPFEGAVSELEVASRLVKHGCKIKIELVNKKLELDNALFTINSDNL
;
A
#
# COMPACT_ATOMS: atom_id res chain seq x y z
N MET A 1 -1.46 -22.32 18.79
CA MET A 1 -2.71 -22.25 18.04
C MET A 1 -2.43 -21.88 16.59
N SER A 2 -2.95 -22.64 15.67
CA SER A 2 -2.88 -22.27 14.26
C SER A 2 -3.74 -21.03 14.03
N SER A 3 -3.20 -20.05 13.33
CA SER A 3 -3.96 -18.89 12.87
C SER A 3 -5.07 -19.39 11.92
N ILE A 4 -6.28 -18.83 12.04
CA ILE A 4 -7.36 -19.06 11.08
C ILE A 4 -7.10 -18.35 9.74
N TYR A 5 -6.10 -17.48 9.68
CA TYR A 5 -5.74 -16.73 8.50
C TYR A 5 -4.49 -17.30 7.84
N SER A 6 -4.51 -17.33 6.52
CA SER A 6 -3.33 -17.72 5.76
C SER A 6 -2.24 -16.64 5.83
N ASN A 7 -0.99 -17.07 5.76
CA ASN A 7 0.18 -16.20 5.62
C ASN A 7 0.74 -16.27 4.19
N ASP A 8 -0.06 -16.72 3.25
CA ASP A 8 0.35 -16.90 1.86
C ASP A 8 -0.40 -15.94 0.94
N TRP A 9 0.35 -15.16 0.18
CA TRP A 9 -0.21 -14.26 -0.83
C TRP A 9 -1.05 -14.97 -1.87
N ASP A 10 -0.62 -16.15 -2.31
CA ASP A 10 -1.34 -16.93 -3.31
C ASP A 10 -2.73 -17.36 -2.83
N HIS A 11 -2.87 -17.64 -1.55
CA HIS A 11 -4.17 -17.95 -0.95
C HIS A 11 -5.16 -16.79 -1.19
N TYR A 12 -4.77 -15.56 -0.90
CA TYR A 12 -5.64 -14.39 -1.06
C TYR A 12 -5.92 -14.06 -2.53
N LEU A 13 -4.92 -14.21 -3.39
CA LEU A 13 -5.11 -14.03 -4.84
C LEU A 13 -6.10 -15.05 -5.40
N ASN A 14 -6.01 -16.30 -4.98
CA ASN A 14 -6.93 -17.36 -5.38
C ASN A 14 -8.34 -17.13 -4.84
N GLU A 15 -8.48 -16.64 -3.61
CA GLU A 15 -9.79 -16.27 -3.05
C GLU A 15 -10.47 -15.18 -3.88
N ILE A 16 -9.75 -14.16 -4.28
CA ILE A 16 -10.27 -13.10 -5.14
C ILE A 16 -10.71 -13.69 -6.49
N GLN A 17 -9.85 -14.50 -7.11
CA GLN A 17 -10.11 -15.08 -8.42
C GLN A 17 -11.33 -15.98 -8.43
N SER A 18 -11.53 -16.76 -7.38
CA SER A 18 -12.64 -17.73 -7.27
C SER A 18 -13.93 -17.14 -6.72
N ASN A 19 -13.92 -15.92 -6.21
CA ASN A 19 -15.10 -15.29 -5.64
C ASN A 19 -16.09 -14.88 -6.74
N THR A 20 -17.24 -15.53 -6.78
CA THR A 20 -18.28 -15.30 -7.81
C THR A 20 -19.08 -14.01 -7.59
N GLU A 21 -19.02 -13.44 -6.41
CA GLU A 21 -19.74 -12.20 -6.08
C GLU A 21 -19.00 -10.95 -6.55
N ILE A 22 -17.70 -11.06 -6.81
CA ILE A 22 -16.88 -9.95 -7.31
C ILE A 22 -16.93 -9.94 -8.83
N LYS A 23 -17.34 -8.80 -9.40
CA LYS A 23 -17.38 -8.63 -10.87
C LYS A 23 -15.98 -8.67 -11.48
N ASP A 24 -15.86 -9.20 -12.69
CA ASP A 24 -14.58 -9.43 -13.38
C ASP A 24 -13.68 -8.20 -13.42
N LYS A 25 -14.24 -7.04 -13.73
CA LYS A 25 -13.47 -5.79 -13.74
C LYS A 25 -12.86 -5.49 -12.37
N ARG A 26 -13.63 -5.72 -11.32
CA ARG A 26 -13.18 -5.49 -9.94
C ARG A 26 -12.13 -6.54 -9.52
N LYS A 27 -12.33 -7.80 -9.92
CA LYS A 27 -11.32 -8.84 -9.68
C LYS A 27 -9.97 -8.48 -10.25
N LYS A 28 -9.92 -8.05 -11.52
CA LYS A 28 -8.68 -7.64 -12.17
C LYS A 28 -8.00 -6.50 -11.41
N GLN A 29 -8.76 -5.52 -10.96
CA GLN A 29 -8.26 -4.39 -10.19
C GLN A 29 -7.70 -4.83 -8.84
N LEU A 30 -8.41 -5.68 -8.12
CA LEU A 30 -7.97 -6.21 -6.82
C LEU A 30 -6.72 -7.08 -6.95
N ILE A 31 -6.69 -7.97 -7.94
CA ILE A 31 -5.52 -8.82 -8.21
C ILE A 31 -4.29 -7.96 -8.51
N LYS A 32 -4.46 -6.94 -9.35
CA LYS A 32 -3.38 -6.01 -9.66
C LYS A 32 -2.87 -5.30 -8.40
N SER A 33 -3.77 -4.85 -7.55
CA SER A 33 -3.43 -4.13 -6.30
C SER A 33 -2.75 -5.04 -5.29
N VAL A 34 -3.26 -6.24 -5.07
CA VAL A 34 -2.64 -7.22 -4.16
C VAL A 34 -1.26 -7.65 -4.68
N THR A 35 -1.12 -7.80 -5.98
CA THR A 35 0.17 -8.11 -6.61
C THR A 35 1.19 -6.99 -6.38
N ALA A 36 0.76 -5.72 -6.49
CA ALA A 36 1.61 -4.57 -6.18
C ALA A 36 2.01 -4.52 -4.71
N LEU A 37 1.09 -4.83 -3.80
CA LEU A 37 1.38 -4.93 -2.37
C LEU A 37 2.42 -6.03 -2.10
N ARG A 38 2.22 -7.22 -2.66
CA ARG A 38 3.16 -8.34 -2.55
C ARG A 38 4.56 -7.97 -3.03
N LYS A 39 4.65 -7.35 -4.19
CA LYS A 39 5.92 -6.93 -4.79
C LYS A 39 6.67 -5.96 -3.89
N ASN A 40 5.98 -4.98 -3.33
CA ASN A 40 6.59 -3.91 -2.56
C ASN A 40 6.81 -4.25 -1.09
N LEU A 41 5.89 -4.96 -0.47
CA LEU A 41 6.03 -5.38 0.94
C LEU A 41 6.98 -6.57 1.08
N GLY A 42 7.05 -7.42 0.08
CA GLY A 42 7.89 -8.61 0.06
C GLY A 42 7.12 -9.89 0.31
N GLU A 43 7.66 -10.98 -0.22
CA GLU A 43 7.04 -12.31 -0.17
C GLU A 43 6.75 -12.77 1.26
N ASP A 44 7.70 -12.52 2.16
CA ASP A 44 7.64 -12.97 3.54
C ASP A 44 6.90 -12.04 4.49
N TRP A 45 6.41 -10.90 4.00
CA TRP A 45 5.83 -9.89 4.88
C TRP A 45 4.60 -10.39 5.64
N LEU A 46 3.70 -11.12 4.98
CA LEU A 46 2.51 -11.70 5.63
C LEU A 46 2.87 -12.65 6.75
N SER A 47 3.88 -13.49 6.54
CA SER A 47 4.30 -14.48 7.52
C SER A 47 5.13 -13.89 8.66
N LYS A 48 5.87 -12.84 8.39
CA LYS A 48 6.74 -12.18 9.37
C LYS A 48 6.06 -11.06 10.14
N SER A 49 4.93 -10.56 9.65
CA SER A 49 4.19 -9.50 10.33
C SER A 49 3.60 -10.03 11.63
N LYS A 50 4.08 -9.50 12.74
CA LYS A 50 3.63 -9.89 14.09
C LYS A 50 2.46 -9.06 14.58
N ASP A 51 2.17 -7.95 13.92
CA ASP A 51 1.10 -7.06 14.33
C ASP A 51 -0.19 -7.39 13.57
N ALA A 52 -1.07 -8.14 14.24
CA ALA A 52 -2.36 -8.52 13.68
C ALA A 52 -3.27 -7.32 13.37
N ASN A 53 -2.99 -6.16 13.94
CA ASN A 53 -3.76 -4.94 13.73
C ASN A 53 -3.23 -4.07 12.58
N HIS A 54 -2.19 -4.50 11.88
CA HIS A 54 -1.69 -3.74 10.76
C HIS A 54 -2.78 -3.56 9.69
N PRO A 55 -3.11 -2.33 9.29
CA PRO A 55 -4.27 -2.05 8.42
C PRO A 55 -4.25 -2.81 7.09
N ILE A 56 -3.10 -2.92 6.44
CA ILE A 56 -2.97 -3.69 5.19
C ILE A 56 -3.24 -5.17 5.44
N LEU A 57 -2.65 -5.73 6.49
CA LEU A 57 -2.82 -7.13 6.84
C LEU A 57 -4.29 -7.45 7.13
N TRP A 58 -4.94 -6.63 7.93
CA TRP A 58 -6.35 -6.77 8.24
C TRP A 58 -7.22 -6.67 6.98
N SER A 59 -6.95 -5.70 6.12
CA SER A 59 -7.72 -5.50 4.89
C SER A 59 -7.57 -6.67 3.91
N ILE A 60 -6.38 -7.25 3.79
CA ILE A 60 -6.16 -8.44 2.95
C ILE A 60 -6.93 -9.63 3.50
N ARG A 61 -6.92 -9.84 4.81
CA ARG A 61 -7.62 -10.95 5.47
C ARG A 61 -9.14 -10.85 5.40
N THR A 62 -9.66 -9.66 5.14
CA THR A 62 -11.12 -9.41 5.07
C THR A 62 -11.59 -9.04 3.66
N ILE A 63 -10.88 -9.48 2.63
CA ILE A 63 -11.28 -9.25 1.22
C ILE A 63 -12.51 -10.11 0.89
N HIS A 64 -13.65 -9.44 0.72
CA HIS A 64 -14.91 -10.11 0.37
C HIS A 64 -15.79 -9.28 -0.58
N GLY A 65 -15.20 -8.32 -1.31
CA GLY A 65 -15.97 -7.42 -2.17
C GLY A 65 -16.59 -6.22 -1.44
N GLY A 66 -16.18 -5.96 -0.20
CA GLY A 66 -16.70 -4.87 0.62
C GLY A 66 -15.90 -3.57 0.55
N SER A 67 -16.14 -2.69 1.51
CA SER A 67 -15.52 -1.35 1.55
C SER A 67 -14.00 -1.37 1.72
N THR A 68 -13.46 -2.39 2.40
CA THR A 68 -12.00 -2.54 2.60
C THR A 68 -11.25 -2.81 1.30
N ASP A 69 -11.93 -3.34 0.30
CA ASP A 69 -11.34 -3.58 -1.02
C ASP A 69 -10.92 -2.29 -1.72
N ASN A 70 -11.61 -1.20 -1.43
CA ASN A 70 -11.25 0.12 -1.96
C ASN A 70 -9.92 0.60 -1.41
N LEU A 71 -9.66 0.36 -0.13
CA LEU A 71 -8.38 0.70 0.51
C LEU A 71 -7.23 -0.08 -0.12
N ILE A 72 -7.40 -1.37 -0.32
CA ILE A 72 -6.42 -2.22 -1.00
C ILE A 72 -6.12 -1.68 -2.40
N SER A 73 -7.15 -1.31 -3.15
CA SER A 73 -7.00 -0.75 -4.49
C SER A 73 -6.23 0.57 -4.49
N ILE A 74 -6.53 1.46 -3.54
CA ILE A 74 -5.86 2.74 -3.38
C ILE A 74 -4.38 2.53 -3.03
N TRP A 75 -4.09 1.69 -2.06
CA TRP A 75 -2.71 1.44 -1.62
C TRP A 75 -1.87 0.76 -2.71
N GLY A 76 -2.40 -0.27 -3.33
CA GLY A 76 -1.70 -0.96 -4.41
C GLY A 76 -1.43 -0.07 -5.61
N ASP A 77 -2.40 0.73 -6.01
CA ASP A 77 -2.26 1.67 -7.11
C ASP A 77 -1.26 2.79 -6.78
N SER A 78 -1.31 3.31 -5.55
CA SER A 78 -0.36 4.34 -5.09
C SER A 78 1.07 3.83 -5.07
N LEU A 79 1.29 2.61 -4.58
CA LEU A 79 2.61 1.98 -4.59
C LEU A 79 3.13 1.81 -6.02
N SER A 80 2.29 1.30 -6.92
CA SER A 80 2.67 1.13 -8.33
C SER A 80 3.02 2.45 -9.01
N THR A 81 2.29 3.52 -8.68
CA THR A 81 2.52 4.86 -9.25
C THR A 81 3.87 5.43 -8.80
N LEU A 82 4.28 5.16 -7.58
CA LEU A 82 5.48 5.76 -6.98
C LEU A 82 6.73 4.87 -7.05
N GLU A 83 6.61 3.65 -7.55
CA GLU A 83 7.77 2.78 -7.74
C GLU A 83 8.86 3.48 -8.55
N GLY A 84 10.09 3.38 -8.10
CA GLY A 84 11.24 3.97 -8.77
C GLY A 84 11.54 5.42 -8.42
N LEU A 85 10.68 6.10 -7.67
CA LEU A 85 11.01 7.45 -7.21
C LEU A 85 12.10 7.41 -6.12
N PRO A 86 13.00 8.41 -6.10
CA PRO A 86 13.98 8.51 -5.02
C PRO A 86 13.31 8.56 -3.64
N SER A 87 13.86 7.85 -2.68
CA SER A 87 13.36 7.73 -1.30
C SER A 87 12.02 7.01 -1.14
N PHE A 88 11.53 6.35 -2.18
CA PHE A 88 10.32 5.51 -2.09
C PHE A 88 10.47 4.41 -1.03
N ASP A 89 11.64 3.78 -0.95
CA ASP A 89 11.96 2.75 0.05
C ASP A 89 11.72 3.22 1.49
N LYS A 90 11.95 4.48 1.78
CA LYS A 90 11.76 5.05 3.13
C LYS A 90 10.28 5.18 3.50
N ILE A 91 9.43 5.58 2.56
CA ILE A 91 7.97 5.56 2.76
C ILE A 91 7.50 4.12 2.92
N LEU A 92 8.01 3.22 2.09
CA LEU A 92 7.65 1.82 2.12
C LEU A 92 7.99 1.17 3.48
N ASP A 93 9.16 1.47 4.04
CA ASP A 93 9.53 0.98 5.37
C ASP A 93 8.57 1.45 6.46
N ARG A 94 8.07 2.67 6.36
CA ARG A 94 7.07 3.20 7.30
C ARG A 94 5.71 2.53 7.12
N ILE A 95 5.32 2.23 5.89
CA ILE A 95 4.06 1.54 5.57
C ILE A 95 4.06 0.10 6.10
N LYS A 96 5.20 -0.56 6.11
CA LYS A 96 5.34 -1.93 6.65
C LYS A 96 5.09 -2.00 8.16
N LYS A 97 5.20 -0.90 8.86
CA LYS A 97 5.00 -0.79 10.31
C LYS A 97 3.60 -0.27 10.61
N THR A 98 3.05 -0.64 11.76
CA THR A 98 1.73 -0.15 12.18
C THR A 98 1.76 1.33 12.58
N ASN A 99 2.85 1.79 13.16
CA ASN A 99 3.01 3.16 13.60
C ASN A 99 4.31 3.73 13.00
N PRO A 100 4.27 4.79 12.19
CA PRO A 100 3.15 5.69 11.91
C PRO A 100 2.45 5.41 10.56
N PHE A 101 1.65 4.37 10.48
CA PHE A 101 1.02 3.92 9.24
C PHE A 101 0.15 4.98 8.56
N GLU A 102 -0.74 5.64 9.33
CA GLU A 102 -1.68 6.62 8.76
C GLU A 102 -0.97 7.80 8.09
N GLY A 103 0.07 8.32 8.74
CA GLY A 103 0.89 9.38 8.15
C GLY A 103 1.57 8.93 6.86
N ALA A 104 2.20 7.77 6.88
CA ALA A 104 2.89 7.23 5.72
C ALA A 104 1.93 6.97 4.54
N VAL A 105 0.76 6.43 4.81
CA VAL A 105 -0.25 6.16 3.78
C VAL A 105 -0.81 7.46 3.20
N SER A 106 -1.05 8.47 4.02
CA SER A 106 -1.52 9.76 3.53
C SER A 106 -0.51 10.43 2.60
N GLU A 107 0.75 10.38 2.95
CA GLU A 107 1.84 10.88 2.11
C GLU A 107 1.93 10.11 0.78
N LEU A 108 1.81 8.80 0.85
CA LEU A 108 1.79 7.94 -0.33
C LEU A 108 0.65 8.31 -1.28
N GLU A 109 -0.55 8.50 -0.75
CA GLU A 109 -1.73 8.84 -1.55
C GLU A 109 -1.62 10.22 -2.19
N VAL A 110 -1.17 11.22 -1.43
CA VAL A 110 -0.95 12.58 -1.94
C VAL A 110 0.10 12.58 -3.05
N ALA A 111 1.24 11.94 -2.81
CA ALA A 111 2.31 11.82 -3.78
C ALA A 111 1.83 11.14 -5.07
N SER A 112 1.09 10.05 -4.95
CA SER A 112 0.52 9.34 -6.09
C SER A 112 -0.41 10.23 -6.93
N ARG A 113 -1.27 11.00 -6.28
CA ARG A 113 -2.17 11.93 -6.97
C ARG A 113 -1.40 13.03 -7.72
N LEU A 114 -0.37 13.58 -7.10
CA LEU A 114 0.48 14.58 -7.74
C LEU A 114 1.17 14.03 -9.00
N VAL A 115 1.73 12.83 -8.91
CA VAL A 115 2.37 12.18 -10.06
C VAL A 115 1.36 11.92 -11.18
N LYS A 116 0.16 11.44 -10.85
CA LYS A 116 -0.90 11.23 -11.84
C LYS A 116 -1.35 12.50 -12.55
N HIS A 117 -1.23 13.64 -11.89
CA HIS A 117 -1.52 14.95 -12.47
C HIS A 117 -0.32 15.56 -13.21
N GLY A 118 0.74 14.79 -13.43
CA GLY A 118 1.90 15.22 -14.19
C GLY A 118 2.93 16.02 -13.39
N CYS A 119 2.77 16.12 -12.07
CA CYS A 119 3.74 16.80 -11.22
C CYS A 119 4.99 15.93 -11.05
N LYS A 120 6.15 16.55 -11.19
CA LYS A 120 7.40 15.93 -10.75
C LYS A 120 7.56 16.19 -9.27
N ILE A 121 7.71 15.14 -8.49
CA ILE A 121 7.83 15.23 -7.04
C ILE A 121 9.13 14.60 -6.57
N LYS A 122 9.60 15.08 -5.44
CA LYS A 122 10.69 14.48 -4.68
C LYS A 122 10.20 14.24 -3.27
N ILE A 123 10.40 13.02 -2.78
CA ILE A 123 10.05 12.65 -1.43
C ILE A 123 11.27 12.92 -0.55
N GLU A 124 11.11 13.80 0.42
CA GLU A 124 12.16 14.12 1.38
C GLU A 124 11.69 13.77 2.79
N LEU A 125 12.51 13.03 3.51
CA LEU A 125 12.24 12.77 4.92
C LEU A 125 12.82 13.87 5.78
N VAL A 126 11.98 14.40 6.67
CA VAL A 126 12.39 15.41 7.63
C VAL A 126 13.02 14.76 8.84
N ASN A 127 14.30 15.03 9.06
CA ASN A 127 15.10 14.41 10.10
C ASN A 127 15.11 15.27 11.38
N LYS A 128 13.96 15.78 11.80
CA LYS A 128 13.83 16.59 13.00
C LYS A 128 12.99 15.89 14.06
N LYS A 129 13.39 16.06 15.32
CA LYS A 129 12.71 15.42 16.47
C LYS A 129 11.21 15.68 16.57
N LEU A 130 10.74 16.85 16.16
CA LEU A 130 9.34 17.25 16.28
C LEU A 130 8.49 16.89 15.06
N GLU A 131 9.12 16.39 14.01
CA GLU A 131 8.48 16.11 12.72
C GLU A 131 8.82 14.70 12.26
N LEU A 132 8.91 13.82 13.21
CA LEU A 132 9.51 12.51 13.10
C LEU A 132 9.04 11.66 11.93
N ASP A 133 7.79 11.80 11.61
CA ASP A 133 7.13 10.86 10.72
C ASP A 133 6.61 11.55 9.45
N ASN A 134 6.97 12.81 9.27
CA ASN A 134 6.53 13.56 8.11
C ASN A 134 7.53 13.48 6.97
N ALA A 135 7.05 13.24 5.79
CA ALA A 135 7.78 13.46 4.56
C ALA A 135 7.38 14.81 3.96
N LEU A 136 8.34 15.51 3.40
CA LEU A 136 8.08 16.71 2.63
C LEU A 136 8.03 16.36 1.15
N PHE A 137 7.05 16.94 0.44
CA PHE A 137 6.97 16.82 -1.00
C PHE A 137 7.45 18.12 -1.63
N THR A 138 8.48 18.02 -2.45
CA THR A 138 8.93 19.15 -3.26
C THR A 138 8.34 19.01 -4.65
N ILE A 139 7.55 19.99 -5.04
CA ILE A 139 6.95 20.04 -6.38
C ILE A 139 7.84 20.92 -7.25
N ASN A 140 8.25 20.39 -8.40
CA ASN A 140 9.00 21.18 -9.36
C ASN A 140 8.08 22.18 -10.05
N SER A 141 8.30 23.47 -9.79
CA SER A 141 7.48 24.55 -10.33
C SER A 141 7.50 24.66 -11.85
N ASP A 142 8.54 24.13 -12.50
CA ASP A 142 8.67 24.18 -13.96
C ASP A 142 7.61 23.30 -14.68
N ASN A 143 6.87 22.50 -13.94
CA ASN A 143 5.84 21.58 -14.46
C ASN A 143 4.43 21.91 -13.96
N LEU A 144 4.24 23.03 -13.35
CA LEU A 144 2.93 23.48 -12.89
C LEU A 144 2.19 24.25 -13.98
#